data_acd6844cbc88d69e57c1c080e083dad5
#
_entry.id   acd6844cbc88d69e57c1c080e083dad5
#
_cell.length_a   1.000
_cell.length_b   1.000
_cell.length_c   1.000
_cell.angle_alpha   90.00
_cell.angle_beta   90.00
_cell.angle_gamma   90.00
#
_symmetry.space_group_name_H-M   'P 1'
#
loop_
_entity.id
_entity.type
_entity.pdbx_description
1 polymer ?
#
loop_
_entity_poly.entity_id
_entity_poly.type
_entity_poly.pdbx_seq_one_letter_code
_entity_poly.pdbx_strand_id
1 'polypeptide(L)'
;MTKKVGRKIYINKDVYTSAKERIATIFDDFENIVCSLSGGKDSTVMLYLALEEAEKRNRKVNVFFLDQEAEYQSTIDMIEHFMSNPNVIPYWYQVPCYMTNSTSYKQDLLYSWGPGEKWIREKSPISIHEIEGEYPQRFYSFIDWFEKQWNPNTTCFMVGLRAEESLNRFRAVAQNPGYKNWNWTTNTDGLIKAYPLYDWTFEDIWIYLSKFNKKYNKIYDFMYAIGYDIDGMRVSNLIHEKSFKCLTRLPEFEPDTYNKLMDRIGGIHIAARYAKQDTIYNVKELPKRFKTWLEYRNFLLETTPLDKKERFIKRFATQPEEEITYKGQCKQILLNDWENNIPVVTKTEVKRRKEKKKKTLEKWKEIL
;
A
#
# COMPACT_ATOMS: atom_id res chain seq x y z
N MET A 1 -28.19 17.25 -12.99
CA MET A 1 -27.63 17.71 -11.70
C MET A 1 -26.15 17.47 -11.67
N THR A 2 -25.34 18.51 -11.82
CA THR A 2 -23.85 18.40 -11.73
C THR A 2 -23.49 18.16 -10.27
N LYS A 3 -22.99 16.97 -9.95
CA LYS A 3 -22.41 16.69 -8.62
C LYS A 3 -21.31 17.71 -8.36
N LYS A 4 -21.52 18.63 -7.44
CA LYS A 4 -20.46 19.52 -6.94
C LYS A 4 -19.36 18.63 -6.36
N VAL A 5 -18.20 18.62 -6.98
CA VAL A 5 -16.98 18.05 -6.38
C VAL A 5 -16.73 18.82 -5.10
N GLY A 6 -16.78 18.15 -3.96
CA GLY A 6 -16.60 18.78 -2.66
C GLY A 6 -15.28 19.57 -2.64
N ARG A 7 -15.35 20.86 -2.38
CA ARG A 7 -14.16 21.70 -2.11
C ARG A 7 -13.68 21.39 -0.70
N LYS A 8 -12.37 21.35 -0.47
CA LYS A 8 -11.82 21.37 0.89
C LYS A 8 -12.36 22.62 1.59
N ILE A 9 -12.92 22.44 2.77
CA ILE A 9 -13.35 23.54 3.64
C ILE A 9 -12.28 23.66 4.71
N TYR A 10 -11.62 24.82 4.75
CA TYR A 10 -10.65 25.13 5.80
C TYR A 10 -11.39 25.66 7.02
N ILE A 11 -11.12 25.09 8.17
CA ILE A 11 -11.65 25.50 9.47
C ILE A 11 -10.50 26.06 10.32
N ASN A 12 -10.81 26.85 11.32
CA ASN A 12 -9.79 27.41 12.23
C ASN A 12 -9.34 26.38 13.27
N LYS A 13 -8.78 25.26 12.77
CA LYS A 13 -8.29 24.16 13.59
C LYS A 13 -7.20 23.40 12.80
N ASP A 14 -6.06 23.16 13.42
CA ASP A 14 -5.00 22.41 12.79
C ASP A 14 -5.30 20.90 12.76
N VAL A 15 -4.65 20.19 11.83
CA VAL A 15 -4.87 18.75 11.58
C VAL A 15 -4.36 17.87 12.73
N TYR A 16 -3.32 18.33 13.48
CA TYR A 16 -2.79 17.59 14.63
C TYR A 16 -3.79 17.55 15.77
N THR A 17 -4.34 18.72 16.15
CA THR A 17 -5.40 18.83 17.17
C THR A 17 -6.62 18.02 16.77
N SER A 18 -7.04 18.12 15.51
CA SER A 18 -8.19 17.38 14.98
C SER A 18 -7.99 15.87 15.02
N ALA A 19 -6.79 15.38 14.68
CA ALA A 19 -6.47 13.95 14.75
C ALA A 19 -6.50 13.42 16.18
N LYS A 20 -5.95 14.17 17.15
CA LYS A 20 -5.98 13.79 18.57
C LYS A 20 -7.39 13.69 19.12
N GLU A 21 -8.26 14.62 18.78
CA GLU A 21 -9.66 14.58 19.19
C GLU A 21 -10.42 13.40 18.57
N ARG A 22 -10.18 13.10 17.29
CA ARG A 22 -10.75 11.91 16.63
C ARG A 22 -10.32 10.64 17.34
N ILE A 23 -9.03 10.52 17.66
CA ILE A 23 -8.49 9.36 18.37
C ILE A 23 -9.08 9.28 19.77
N ALA A 24 -9.12 10.39 20.53
CA ALA A 24 -9.74 10.40 21.84
C ALA A 24 -11.20 9.94 21.80
N THR A 25 -11.97 10.40 20.81
CA THR A 25 -13.37 9.99 20.63
C THR A 25 -13.50 8.49 20.30
N ILE A 26 -12.56 7.92 19.52
CA ILE A 26 -12.54 6.46 19.27
C ILE A 26 -12.26 5.70 20.57
N PHE A 27 -11.35 6.19 21.42
CA PHE A 27 -11.08 5.58 22.71
C PHE A 27 -12.23 5.71 23.70
N ASP A 28 -13.09 6.74 23.58
CA ASP A 28 -14.31 6.89 24.39
C ASP A 28 -15.40 5.91 23.96
N ASP A 29 -15.52 5.65 22.66
CA ASP A 29 -16.60 4.87 22.10
C ASP A 29 -16.32 3.37 22.03
N PHE A 30 -15.03 2.94 21.99
CA PHE A 30 -14.66 1.54 21.75
C PHE A 30 -13.70 0.99 22.83
N GLU A 31 -13.95 -0.25 23.22
CA GLU A 31 -13.09 -0.98 24.14
C GLU A 31 -11.81 -1.48 23.47
N ASN A 32 -11.92 -1.91 22.22
CA ASN A 32 -10.81 -2.48 21.47
C ASN A 32 -10.42 -1.54 20.32
N ILE A 33 -9.18 -1.07 20.38
CA ILE A 33 -8.58 -0.28 19.30
C ILE A 33 -7.57 -1.15 18.58
N VAL A 34 -7.77 -1.37 17.30
CA VAL A 34 -6.88 -2.16 16.44
C VAL A 34 -6.23 -1.25 15.41
N CYS A 35 -4.92 -1.06 15.50
CA CYS A 35 -4.14 -0.22 14.60
C CYS A 35 -3.48 -1.07 13.51
N SER A 36 -3.79 -0.81 12.24
CA SER A 36 -3.09 -1.42 11.11
C SER A 36 -1.74 -0.74 10.91
N LEU A 37 -0.65 -1.48 11.11
CA LEU A 37 0.72 -1.00 10.95
C LEU A 37 1.31 -1.57 9.66
N SER A 38 1.79 -0.72 8.75
CA SER A 38 2.49 -1.12 7.52
C SER A 38 3.99 -0.82 7.55
N GLY A 39 4.50 -0.26 8.66
CA GLY A 39 5.86 0.28 8.73
C GLY A 39 6.07 1.54 7.89
N GLY A 40 5.04 2.03 7.20
CA GLY A 40 5.07 3.28 6.45
C GLY A 40 4.83 4.51 7.33
N LYS A 41 5.24 5.69 6.86
CA LYS A 41 5.19 6.96 7.61
C LYS A 41 3.81 7.30 8.17
N ASP A 42 2.75 7.04 7.41
CA ASP A 42 1.38 7.44 7.78
C ASP A 42 0.84 6.55 8.90
N SER A 43 0.99 5.23 8.80
CA SER A 43 0.62 4.28 9.86
C SER A 43 1.48 4.45 11.13
N THR A 44 2.74 4.84 10.95
CA THR A 44 3.66 5.17 12.04
C THR A 44 3.16 6.37 12.85
N VAL A 45 2.81 7.48 12.19
CA VAL A 45 2.28 8.69 12.86
C VAL A 45 0.95 8.39 13.54
N MET A 46 0.04 7.68 12.88
CA MET A 46 -1.22 7.27 13.48
C MET A 46 -1.00 6.46 14.76
N LEU A 47 -0.09 5.51 14.72
CA LEU A 47 0.19 4.65 15.89
C LEU A 47 0.84 5.43 17.03
N TYR A 48 1.75 6.39 16.76
CA TYR A 48 2.27 7.26 17.82
C TYR A 48 1.16 8.04 18.52
N LEU A 49 0.23 8.63 17.76
CA LEU A 49 -0.90 9.37 18.34
C LEU A 49 -1.85 8.45 19.13
N ALA A 50 -2.06 7.22 18.65
CA ALA A 50 -2.86 6.24 19.37
C ALA A 50 -2.20 5.79 20.68
N LEU A 51 -0.88 5.59 20.68
CA LEU A 51 -0.11 5.25 21.88
C LEU A 51 -0.10 6.40 22.91
N GLU A 52 0.03 7.65 22.45
CA GLU A 52 -0.09 8.83 23.33
C GLU A 52 -1.45 8.89 24.04
N GLU A 53 -2.53 8.53 23.34
CA GLU A 53 -3.87 8.52 23.95
C GLU A 53 -4.08 7.29 24.85
N ALA A 54 -3.58 6.13 24.45
CA ALA A 54 -3.64 4.90 25.23
C ALA A 54 -2.92 5.06 26.59
N GLU A 55 -1.74 5.69 26.59
CA GLU A 55 -0.95 5.97 27.79
C GLU A 55 -1.72 6.85 28.77
N LYS A 56 -2.34 7.95 28.32
CA LYS A 56 -3.18 8.84 29.15
C LYS A 56 -4.33 8.10 29.83
N ARG A 57 -4.85 7.06 29.17
CA ARG A 57 -6.00 6.29 29.65
C ARG A 57 -5.61 4.99 30.35
N ASN A 58 -4.31 4.73 30.52
CA ASN A 58 -3.78 3.47 31.02
C ASN A 58 -4.37 2.25 30.28
N ARG A 59 -4.45 2.35 28.93
CA ARG A 59 -4.97 1.31 28.06
C ARG A 59 -3.87 0.85 27.10
N LYS A 60 -4.08 -0.31 26.46
CA LYS A 60 -3.23 -0.81 25.39
C LYS A 60 -3.94 -0.72 24.04
N VAL A 61 -3.17 -0.70 22.96
CA VAL A 61 -3.65 -0.80 21.59
C VAL A 61 -3.26 -2.15 20.99
N ASN A 62 -4.16 -2.75 20.23
CA ASN A 62 -3.87 -3.93 19.44
C ASN A 62 -3.23 -3.46 18.12
N VAL A 63 -2.09 -4.02 17.75
CA VAL A 63 -1.37 -3.61 16.52
C VAL A 63 -1.27 -4.80 15.58
N PHE A 64 -1.88 -4.66 14.40
CA PHE A 64 -1.90 -5.69 13.38
C PHE A 64 -0.83 -5.45 12.32
N PHE A 65 -0.06 -6.48 12.00
CA PHE A 65 0.84 -6.55 10.86
C PHE A 65 0.88 -7.98 10.30
N LEU A 66 0.52 -8.14 9.01
CA LEU A 66 0.74 -9.38 8.27
C LEU A 66 2.07 -9.28 7.52
N ASP A 67 3.06 -9.99 8.00
CA ASP A 67 4.40 -10.03 7.43
C ASP A 67 4.43 -11.00 6.23
N GLN A 68 4.69 -10.43 5.06
CA GLN A 68 4.74 -11.18 3.81
C GLN A 68 6.17 -11.64 3.44
N GLU A 69 7.09 -11.73 4.42
CA GLU A 69 8.48 -12.19 4.29
C GLU A 69 9.36 -11.21 3.49
N ALA A 70 9.04 -10.89 2.24
CA ALA A 70 9.88 -10.08 1.37
C ALA A 70 9.79 -8.57 1.67
N GLU A 71 10.00 -8.18 2.91
CA GLU A 71 10.00 -6.79 3.40
C GLU A 71 11.42 -6.22 3.49
N TYR A 72 11.55 -4.88 3.48
CA TYR A 72 12.80 -4.20 3.83
C TYR A 72 13.17 -4.47 5.28
N GLN A 73 14.45 -4.66 5.57
CA GLN A 73 14.90 -4.80 6.96
C GLN A 73 14.54 -3.56 7.78
N SER A 74 14.71 -2.38 7.22
CA SER A 74 14.29 -1.11 7.86
C SER A 74 12.78 -1.05 8.18
N THR A 75 11.94 -1.74 7.41
CA THR A 75 10.51 -1.89 7.72
C THR A 75 10.33 -2.82 8.92
N ILE A 76 11.01 -3.96 8.94
CA ILE A 76 10.95 -4.90 10.06
C ILE A 76 11.45 -4.27 11.36
N ASP A 77 12.54 -3.51 11.30
CA ASP A 77 13.08 -2.77 12.47
C ASP A 77 12.05 -1.78 13.04
N MET A 78 11.22 -1.21 12.17
CA MET A 78 10.15 -0.30 12.57
C MET A 78 8.95 -1.04 13.16
N ILE A 79 8.60 -2.20 12.61
CA ILE A 79 7.56 -3.09 13.15
C ILE A 79 7.98 -3.58 14.54
N GLU A 80 9.19 -4.09 14.67
CA GLU A 80 9.73 -4.60 15.94
C GLU A 80 9.77 -3.52 17.03
N HIS A 81 10.16 -2.29 16.65
CA HIS A 81 10.13 -1.14 17.56
C HIS A 81 8.75 -0.91 18.19
N PHE A 82 7.68 -1.02 17.40
CA PHE A 82 6.32 -0.84 17.92
C PHE A 82 5.79 -2.10 18.62
N MET A 83 6.03 -3.27 18.08
CA MET A 83 5.52 -4.52 18.66
C MET A 83 6.16 -4.84 20.02
N SER A 84 7.35 -4.29 20.30
CA SER A 84 8.03 -4.39 21.59
C SER A 84 7.56 -3.33 22.62
N ASN A 85 6.68 -2.41 22.24
CA ASN A 85 6.20 -1.36 23.14
C ASN A 85 5.27 -1.96 24.20
N PRO A 86 5.44 -1.65 25.52
CA PRO A 86 4.63 -2.22 26.60
C PRO A 86 3.13 -1.87 26.52
N ASN A 87 2.78 -0.79 25.81
CA ASN A 87 1.39 -0.38 25.57
C ASN A 87 0.79 -0.98 24.28
N VAL A 88 1.50 -1.93 23.64
CA VAL A 88 1.04 -2.65 22.45
C VAL A 88 0.70 -4.10 22.80
N ILE A 89 -0.39 -4.59 22.24
CA ILE A 89 -0.71 -6.01 22.12
C ILE A 89 -0.42 -6.40 20.68
N PRO A 90 0.66 -7.19 20.43
CA PRO A 90 1.11 -7.47 19.07
C PRO A 90 0.28 -8.55 18.40
N TYR A 91 -0.24 -8.24 17.21
CA TYR A 91 -0.81 -9.19 16.24
C TYR A 91 0.07 -9.19 14.99
N TRP A 92 1.33 -9.55 15.17
CA TRP A 92 2.32 -9.70 14.11
C TRP A 92 2.32 -11.12 13.60
N TYR A 93 1.72 -11.33 12.43
CA TYR A 93 1.60 -12.66 11.82
C TYR A 93 2.77 -12.95 10.88
N GLN A 94 3.54 -14.00 11.19
CA GLN A 94 4.54 -14.62 10.33
C GLN A 94 4.11 -16.07 10.04
N VAL A 95 3.01 -16.18 9.32
CA VAL A 95 2.32 -17.45 9.01
C VAL A 95 2.29 -17.70 7.50
N PRO A 96 2.16 -18.94 7.06
CA PRO A 96 2.10 -19.26 5.64
C PRO A 96 1.05 -18.44 4.89
N CYS A 97 1.50 -17.67 3.89
CA CYS A 97 0.61 -16.89 3.03
C CYS A 97 1.20 -16.71 1.63
N TYR A 98 0.33 -16.51 0.64
CA TYR A 98 0.72 -16.30 -0.75
C TYR A 98 0.78 -14.81 -1.08
N MET A 99 1.93 -14.37 -1.53
CA MET A 99 2.15 -13.02 -2.01
C MET A 99 2.38 -13.01 -3.51
N THR A 100 1.83 -12.00 -4.21
CA THR A 100 2.09 -11.81 -5.64
C THR A 100 3.54 -11.41 -5.87
N ASN A 101 4.22 -12.18 -6.70
CA ASN A 101 5.61 -11.95 -7.10
C ASN A 101 5.64 -11.36 -8.52
N SER A 102 5.88 -10.06 -8.61
CA SER A 102 6.00 -9.37 -9.89
C SER A 102 7.39 -9.44 -10.52
N THR A 103 8.36 -10.11 -9.85
CA THR A 103 9.75 -10.21 -10.32
C THR A 103 10.00 -11.44 -11.19
N SER A 104 9.10 -12.42 -11.18
CA SER A 104 9.25 -13.67 -11.92
C SER A 104 7.99 -14.02 -12.68
N TYR A 105 8.15 -14.42 -13.95
CA TYR A 105 7.07 -14.95 -14.77
C TYR A 105 6.72 -16.41 -14.42
N LYS A 106 7.73 -17.19 -14.04
CA LYS A 106 7.56 -18.62 -13.71
C LYS A 106 7.00 -18.84 -12.31
N GLN A 107 7.38 -17.99 -11.36
CA GLN A 107 6.98 -18.04 -9.96
C GLN A 107 6.22 -16.76 -9.62
N ASP A 108 4.95 -16.69 -10.00
CA ASP A 108 4.09 -15.53 -9.80
C ASP A 108 3.58 -15.35 -8.37
N LEU A 109 3.81 -16.33 -7.52
CA LEU A 109 3.50 -16.30 -6.11
C LEU A 109 4.71 -16.69 -5.27
N LEU A 110 4.98 -15.92 -4.23
CA LEU A 110 5.84 -16.33 -3.13
C LEU A 110 4.98 -16.99 -2.06
N TYR A 111 5.33 -18.19 -1.64
CA TYR A 111 4.77 -18.82 -0.45
C TYR A 111 5.58 -18.39 0.76
N SER A 112 5.20 -17.26 1.33
CA SER A 112 5.86 -16.66 2.48
C SER A 112 5.68 -17.52 3.73
N TRP A 113 6.72 -17.67 4.52
CA TRP A 113 6.72 -18.42 5.77
C TRP A 113 6.28 -19.88 5.65
N GLY A 114 6.31 -20.43 4.42
CA GLY A 114 5.95 -21.81 4.15
C GLY A 114 6.84 -22.80 4.91
N PRO A 115 6.30 -23.92 5.42
CA PRO A 115 7.10 -24.96 6.07
C PRO A 115 8.10 -25.57 5.07
N GLY A 116 9.34 -25.76 5.52
CA GLY A 116 10.42 -26.31 4.69
C GLY A 116 11.06 -25.32 3.70
N GLU A 117 10.59 -24.09 3.62
CA GLU A 117 11.17 -23.05 2.80
C GLU A 117 12.38 -22.37 3.50
N LYS A 118 13.35 -21.89 2.70
CA LYS A 118 14.43 -21.04 3.21
C LYS A 118 13.97 -19.60 3.26
N TRP A 119 13.55 -19.14 4.42
CA TRP A 119 13.04 -17.76 4.59
C TRP A 119 14.16 -16.71 4.49
N ILE A 120 13.79 -15.48 4.16
CA ILE A 120 14.72 -14.34 4.05
C ILE A 120 15.31 -13.99 5.41
N ARG A 121 14.58 -14.23 6.50
CA ARG A 121 15.00 -14.00 7.88
C ARG A 121 14.33 -15.00 8.83
N GLU A 122 14.83 -15.10 10.03
CA GLU A 122 14.17 -15.84 11.09
C GLU A 122 12.88 -15.16 11.54
N LYS A 123 11.93 -15.94 12.02
CA LYS A 123 10.70 -15.42 12.62
C LYS A 123 11.01 -14.70 13.92
N SER A 124 10.36 -13.57 14.16
CA SER A 124 10.50 -12.84 15.42
C SER A 124 9.84 -13.59 16.57
N PRO A 125 10.45 -13.66 17.77
CA PRO A 125 9.84 -14.30 18.92
C PRO A 125 8.57 -13.58 19.42
N ILE A 126 8.33 -12.35 19.00
CA ILE A 126 7.12 -11.57 19.33
C ILE A 126 5.97 -11.92 18.40
N SER A 127 6.26 -12.50 17.23
CA SER A 127 5.24 -12.76 16.21
C SER A 127 4.46 -14.04 16.45
N ILE A 128 3.29 -14.11 15.82
CA ILE A 128 2.43 -15.29 15.79
C ILE A 128 2.90 -16.18 14.64
N HIS A 129 3.33 -17.40 14.95
CA HIS A 129 3.92 -18.34 13.98
C HIS A 129 2.90 -19.36 13.45
N GLU A 130 1.84 -19.60 14.20
CA GLU A 130 0.81 -20.61 13.92
C GLU A 130 -0.57 -20.06 14.24
N ILE A 131 -1.55 -20.49 13.50
CA ILE A 131 -2.97 -20.19 13.70
C ILE A 131 -3.70 -21.53 13.79
N GLU A 132 -4.52 -21.70 14.82
CA GLU A 132 -5.37 -22.87 14.94
C GLU A 132 -6.49 -22.84 13.89
N GLY A 133 -6.67 -23.97 13.19
CA GLY A 133 -7.69 -24.11 12.16
C GLY A 133 -7.30 -23.54 10.79
N GLU A 134 -8.29 -23.47 9.91
CA GLU A 134 -8.11 -22.95 8.56
C GLU A 134 -8.23 -21.42 8.52
N TYR A 135 -7.36 -20.79 7.76
CA TYR A 135 -7.39 -19.35 7.51
C TYR A 135 -7.07 -19.04 6.04
N PRO A 136 -7.55 -17.90 5.50
CA PRO A 136 -7.25 -17.49 4.14
C PRO A 136 -5.78 -17.08 3.98
N GLN A 137 -5.09 -17.64 2.99
CA GLN A 137 -3.67 -17.41 2.76
C GLN A 137 -3.38 -16.28 1.75
N ARG A 138 -4.32 -15.37 1.53
CA ARG A 138 -4.16 -14.19 0.66
C ARG A 138 -4.37 -12.92 1.46
N PHE A 139 -3.59 -11.88 1.16
CA PHE A 139 -3.51 -10.64 1.94
C PHE A 139 -4.88 -10.05 2.31
N TYR A 140 -5.72 -9.75 1.33
CA TYR A 140 -7.02 -9.12 1.62
C TYR A 140 -7.98 -10.05 2.34
N SER A 141 -8.04 -11.31 1.95
CA SER A 141 -8.89 -12.30 2.61
C SER A 141 -8.43 -12.60 4.03
N PHE A 142 -7.11 -12.51 4.30
CA PHE A 142 -6.56 -12.64 5.65
C PHE A 142 -6.98 -11.46 6.54
N ILE A 143 -6.92 -10.23 6.00
CA ILE A 143 -7.39 -9.05 6.73
C ILE A 143 -8.88 -9.19 7.06
N ASP A 144 -9.72 -9.55 6.09
CA ASP A 144 -11.15 -9.75 6.29
C ASP A 144 -11.43 -10.83 7.33
N TRP A 145 -10.65 -11.92 7.32
CA TRP A 145 -10.71 -12.97 8.32
C TRP A 145 -10.32 -12.48 9.70
N PHE A 146 -9.19 -11.76 9.81
CA PHE A 146 -8.71 -11.19 11.08
C PHE A 146 -9.72 -10.20 11.67
N GLU A 147 -10.29 -9.33 10.85
CA GLU A 147 -11.29 -8.35 11.27
C GLU A 147 -12.56 -9.02 11.82
N LYS A 148 -12.96 -10.15 11.26
CA LYS A 148 -14.13 -10.92 11.72
C LYS A 148 -13.93 -11.68 13.04
N GLN A 149 -12.70 -11.79 13.55
CA GLN A 149 -12.44 -12.35 14.87
C GLN A 149 -12.83 -11.39 16.01
N TRP A 150 -13.11 -10.14 15.69
CA TRP A 150 -13.40 -9.10 16.66
C TRP A 150 -14.90 -8.83 16.78
N ASN A 151 -15.33 -8.46 18.00
CA ASN A 151 -16.69 -8.00 18.21
C ASN A 151 -16.89 -6.62 17.57
N PRO A 152 -17.72 -6.48 16.52
CA PRO A 152 -17.90 -5.22 15.80
C PRO A 152 -18.49 -4.09 16.67
N ASN A 153 -19.23 -4.42 17.73
CA ASN A 153 -19.87 -3.43 18.60
C ASN A 153 -18.87 -2.77 19.58
N THR A 154 -17.75 -3.42 19.86
CA THR A 154 -16.76 -2.93 20.83
C THR A 154 -15.40 -2.63 20.21
N THR A 155 -15.24 -2.81 18.90
CA THR A 155 -13.94 -2.72 18.22
C THR A 155 -13.95 -1.67 17.11
N CYS A 156 -12.90 -0.84 17.09
CA CYS A 156 -12.62 0.08 15.99
C CYS A 156 -11.24 -0.20 15.39
N PHE A 157 -11.18 -0.33 14.06
CA PHE A 157 -9.95 -0.47 13.31
C PHE A 157 -9.44 0.90 12.86
N MET A 158 -8.24 1.28 13.27
CA MET A 158 -7.61 2.51 12.82
C MET A 158 -6.62 2.25 11.70
N VAL A 159 -6.72 3.03 10.62
CA VAL A 159 -5.87 2.93 9.44
C VAL A 159 -5.25 4.28 9.12
N GLY A 160 -3.94 4.31 8.94
CA GLY A 160 -3.17 5.50 8.57
C GLY A 160 -3.38 5.88 7.11
N LEU A 161 -4.60 6.34 6.78
CA LEU A 161 -5.01 6.74 5.43
C LEU A 161 -5.08 8.26 5.33
N ARG A 162 -4.49 8.81 4.23
CA ARG A 162 -4.65 10.23 3.86
C ARG A 162 -5.44 10.34 2.54
N ALA A 163 -6.43 11.21 2.52
CA ALA A 163 -7.28 11.43 1.34
C ALA A 163 -6.49 11.95 0.13
N GLU A 164 -5.36 12.63 0.39
CA GLU A 164 -4.50 13.21 -0.65
C GLU A 164 -3.75 12.14 -1.48
N GLU A 165 -3.47 10.98 -0.94
CA GLU A 165 -2.63 9.97 -1.60
C GLU A 165 -3.22 9.41 -2.89
N SER A 166 -4.54 9.30 -2.97
CA SER A 166 -5.20 8.83 -4.19
C SER A 166 -6.70 9.15 -4.22
N LEU A 167 -7.26 9.15 -5.44
CA LEU A 167 -8.71 9.34 -5.62
C LEU A 167 -9.53 8.24 -4.91
N ASN A 168 -9.02 7.01 -4.85
CA ASN A 168 -9.72 5.91 -4.18
C ASN A 168 -9.74 6.13 -2.66
N ARG A 169 -8.63 6.60 -2.07
CA ARG A 169 -8.58 6.93 -0.64
C ARG A 169 -9.47 8.14 -0.31
N PHE A 170 -9.48 9.15 -1.17
CA PHE A 170 -10.42 10.26 -1.04
C PHE A 170 -11.89 9.78 -1.08
N ARG A 171 -12.22 8.88 -2.01
CA ARG A 171 -13.57 8.33 -2.12
C ARG A 171 -13.99 7.52 -0.89
N ALA A 172 -13.08 6.73 -0.34
CA ALA A 172 -13.34 5.94 0.86
C ALA A 172 -13.83 6.82 2.04
N VAL A 173 -13.29 8.04 2.14
CA VAL A 173 -13.66 9.00 3.20
C VAL A 173 -14.84 9.89 2.80
N ALA A 174 -14.94 10.28 1.51
CA ALA A 174 -15.90 11.32 1.08
C ALA A 174 -17.28 10.80 0.69
N GLN A 175 -17.45 9.51 0.41
CA GLN A 175 -18.67 8.98 -0.21
C GLN A 175 -19.64 8.31 0.76
N ASN A 176 -19.16 7.79 1.87
CA ASN A 176 -19.98 7.06 2.82
C ASN A 176 -19.70 7.57 4.24
N PRO A 177 -20.57 8.41 4.80
CA PRO A 177 -20.50 8.72 6.21
C PRO A 177 -20.62 7.40 6.99
N GLY A 178 -19.63 7.16 7.85
CA GLY A 178 -19.55 5.94 8.61
C GLY A 178 -20.21 6.03 9.99
N TYR A 179 -19.50 5.58 11.00
CA TYR A 179 -19.96 5.61 12.39
C TYR A 179 -20.36 7.03 12.83
N LYS A 180 -21.53 7.16 13.42
CA LYS A 180 -22.12 8.46 13.86
C LYS A 180 -22.15 9.55 12.77
N ASN A 181 -22.22 9.16 11.49
CA ASN A 181 -22.15 10.04 10.33
C ASN A 181 -20.82 10.82 10.19
N TRP A 182 -19.74 10.33 10.80
CA TRP A 182 -18.42 10.94 10.64
C TRP A 182 -17.80 10.57 9.30
N ASN A 183 -17.38 11.56 8.54
CA ASN A 183 -16.78 11.40 7.21
C ASN A 183 -15.36 10.77 7.24
N TRP A 184 -14.73 10.68 8.39
CA TRP A 184 -13.43 10.07 8.62
C TRP A 184 -13.54 8.62 9.15
N THR A 185 -14.70 8.02 9.06
CA THR A 185 -14.96 6.62 9.38
C THR A 185 -15.73 5.93 8.27
N THR A 186 -15.66 4.62 8.22
CA THR A 186 -16.52 3.78 7.39
C THR A 186 -17.17 2.71 8.26
N ASN A 187 -18.34 2.27 7.87
CA ASN A 187 -19.02 1.15 8.47
C ASN A 187 -19.36 0.15 7.36
N THR A 188 -18.78 -1.04 7.44
CA THR A 188 -19.06 -2.13 6.49
C THR A 188 -19.48 -3.34 7.31
N ASP A 189 -20.74 -3.73 7.18
CA ASP A 189 -21.33 -4.87 7.90
C ASP A 189 -21.15 -4.81 9.43
N GLY A 190 -21.25 -3.60 10.01
CA GLY A 190 -21.07 -3.34 11.43
C GLY A 190 -19.61 -3.08 11.85
N LEU A 191 -18.64 -3.37 11.00
CA LEU A 191 -17.22 -3.18 11.27
C LEU A 191 -16.81 -1.73 11.03
N ILE A 192 -16.30 -1.09 12.06
CA ILE A 192 -15.94 0.34 12.02
C ILE A 192 -14.45 0.48 11.71
N LYS A 193 -14.14 1.22 10.63
CA LYS A 193 -12.78 1.68 10.33
C LYS A 193 -12.69 3.19 10.46
N ALA A 194 -11.66 3.67 11.15
CA ALA A 194 -11.40 5.09 11.37
C ALA A 194 -10.09 5.52 10.70
N TYR A 195 -10.13 6.71 10.12
CA TYR A 195 -9.00 7.32 9.38
C TYR A 195 -8.63 8.66 10.02
N PRO A 196 -8.03 8.68 11.21
CA PRO A 196 -7.82 9.92 11.96
C PRO A 196 -6.93 10.94 11.26
N LEU A 197 -6.06 10.48 10.32
CA LEU A 197 -5.15 11.32 9.54
C LEU A 197 -5.67 11.67 8.13
N TYR A 198 -6.96 11.49 7.85
CA TYR A 198 -7.49 11.59 6.49
C TYR A 198 -7.27 12.95 5.81
N ASP A 199 -7.22 14.03 6.58
CA ASP A 199 -7.06 15.41 6.14
C ASP A 199 -5.60 15.93 6.16
N TRP A 200 -4.67 15.10 6.65
CA TRP A 200 -3.24 15.43 6.68
C TRP A 200 -2.63 15.46 5.29
N THR A 201 -1.69 16.38 5.08
CA THR A 201 -0.82 16.43 3.91
C THR A 201 0.42 15.56 4.10
N PHE A 202 1.19 15.38 3.03
CA PHE A 202 2.50 14.73 3.12
C PHE A 202 3.44 15.52 4.06
N GLU A 203 3.41 16.83 3.97
CA GLU A 203 4.22 17.74 4.79
C GLU A 203 3.85 17.62 6.28
N ASP A 204 2.56 17.52 6.62
CA ASP A 204 2.11 17.40 8.01
C ASP A 204 2.70 16.16 8.69
N ILE A 205 2.79 15.04 7.97
CA ILE A 205 3.42 13.81 8.47
C ILE A 205 4.89 14.04 8.84
N TRP A 206 5.67 14.67 7.95
CA TRP A 206 7.09 14.92 8.21
C TRP A 206 7.33 16.00 9.25
N ILE A 207 6.49 17.03 9.28
CA ILE A 207 6.53 18.06 10.34
C ILE A 207 6.29 17.41 11.70
N TYR A 208 5.32 16.52 11.82
CA TYR A 208 5.06 15.79 13.07
C TYR A 208 6.28 14.95 13.49
N LEU A 209 6.79 14.12 12.58
CA LEU A 209 7.94 13.24 12.89
C LEU A 209 9.17 14.04 13.31
N SER A 210 9.47 15.15 12.63
CA SER A 210 10.59 16.03 12.93
C SER A 210 10.36 16.80 14.24
N LYS A 211 9.21 17.46 14.38
CA LYS A 211 8.90 18.31 15.55
C LYS A 211 8.93 17.54 16.89
N PHE A 212 8.46 16.30 16.87
CA PHE A 212 8.39 15.46 18.05
C PHE A 212 9.53 14.43 18.12
N ASN A 213 10.56 14.56 17.27
CA ASN A 213 11.72 13.68 17.19
C ASN A 213 11.32 12.19 17.23
N LYS A 214 10.33 11.82 16.42
CA LYS A 214 9.82 10.45 16.38
C LYS A 214 10.65 9.59 15.41
N LYS A 215 10.91 8.34 15.80
CA LYS A 215 11.53 7.35 14.92
C LYS A 215 10.64 7.08 13.71
N TYR A 216 11.22 6.95 12.53
CA TYR A 216 10.55 6.61 11.28
C TYR A 216 11.36 5.61 10.47
N ASN A 217 10.72 4.98 9.49
CA ASN A 217 11.34 3.98 8.65
C ASN A 217 12.43 4.61 7.75
N LYS A 218 13.67 4.14 7.91
CA LYS A 218 14.85 4.67 7.20
C LYS A 218 14.82 4.45 5.69
N ILE A 219 13.94 3.60 5.17
CA ILE A 219 13.75 3.45 3.73
C ILE A 219 13.40 4.77 3.03
N TYR A 220 12.77 5.72 3.74
CA TYR A 220 12.41 7.02 3.17
C TYR A 220 13.64 7.89 2.88
N ASP A 221 14.69 7.83 3.72
CA ASP A 221 15.95 8.53 3.48
C ASP A 221 16.61 8.02 2.20
N PHE A 222 16.58 6.69 2.01
CA PHE A 222 17.07 6.06 0.80
C PHE A 222 16.25 6.43 -0.44
N MET A 223 14.91 6.36 -0.35
CA MET A 223 14.04 6.77 -1.45
C MET A 223 14.31 8.21 -1.87
N TYR A 224 14.52 9.10 -0.92
CA TYR A 224 14.89 10.49 -1.18
C TYR A 224 16.24 10.60 -1.89
N ALA A 225 17.26 9.91 -1.37
CA ALA A 225 18.62 9.91 -1.92
C ALA A 225 18.68 9.39 -3.37
N ILE A 226 17.84 8.43 -3.74
CA ILE A 226 17.78 7.90 -5.12
C ILE A 226 16.78 8.64 -6.02
N GLY A 227 16.25 9.81 -5.56
CA GLY A 227 15.42 10.70 -6.35
C GLY A 227 14.01 10.17 -6.62
N TYR A 228 13.34 9.63 -5.59
CA TYR A 228 11.90 9.40 -5.67
C TYR A 228 11.12 10.70 -5.59
N ASP A 229 10.07 10.80 -6.40
CA ASP A 229 9.08 11.85 -6.20
C ASP A 229 8.28 11.59 -4.92
N ILE A 230 7.79 12.63 -4.29
CA ILE A 230 7.00 12.57 -3.05
C ILE A 230 5.84 11.57 -3.17
N ASP A 231 5.11 11.60 -4.27
CA ASP A 231 3.99 10.67 -4.54
C ASP A 231 4.44 9.21 -4.70
N GLY A 232 5.70 8.99 -5.01
CA GLY A 232 6.33 7.67 -5.17
C GLY A 232 6.89 7.09 -3.88
N MET A 233 7.04 7.90 -2.82
CA MET A 233 7.61 7.47 -1.54
C MET A 233 6.60 6.67 -0.72
N ARG A 234 6.52 5.37 -0.99
CA ARG A 234 5.63 4.42 -0.29
C ARG A 234 6.38 3.16 0.07
N VAL A 235 6.18 2.70 1.28
CA VAL A 235 6.62 1.36 1.68
C VAL A 235 5.69 0.34 1.00
N SER A 236 6.27 -0.61 0.34
CA SER A 236 5.61 -1.77 -0.26
C SER A 236 6.58 -2.94 -0.25
N ASN A 237 6.06 -4.15 -0.27
CA ASN A 237 6.88 -5.35 -0.30
C ASN A 237 7.88 -5.35 -1.48
N LEU A 238 9.07 -5.93 -1.29
CA LEU A 238 10.20 -5.88 -2.21
C LEU A 238 9.92 -6.47 -3.59
N ILE A 239 9.05 -7.47 -3.67
CA ILE A 239 8.72 -8.16 -4.93
C ILE A 239 7.44 -7.65 -5.59
N HIS A 240 6.85 -6.59 -5.04
CA HIS A 240 5.73 -5.89 -5.64
C HIS A 240 6.22 -4.94 -6.75
N GLU A 241 5.45 -4.77 -7.84
CA GLU A 241 5.83 -3.95 -9.00
C GLU A 241 6.18 -2.49 -8.64
N LYS A 242 5.62 -1.96 -7.55
CA LYS A 242 5.93 -0.59 -7.07
C LYS A 242 7.32 -0.47 -6.45
N SER A 243 7.93 -1.58 -6.05
CA SER A 243 9.25 -1.61 -5.41
C SER A 243 10.41 -1.79 -6.39
N PHE A 244 10.18 -2.01 -7.68
CA PHE A 244 11.27 -2.28 -8.63
C PHE A 244 12.35 -1.21 -8.68
N LYS A 245 11.99 0.07 -8.60
CA LYS A 245 12.99 1.15 -8.55
C LYS A 245 13.88 1.06 -7.32
N CYS A 246 13.32 0.71 -6.15
CA CYS A 246 14.09 0.46 -4.94
C CYS A 246 14.89 -0.84 -5.05
N LEU A 247 14.29 -1.91 -5.57
CA LEU A 247 14.94 -3.21 -5.71
C LEU A 247 16.25 -3.13 -6.51
N THR A 248 16.29 -2.32 -7.58
CA THR A 248 17.51 -2.12 -8.38
C THR A 248 18.65 -1.46 -7.63
N ARG A 249 18.34 -0.72 -6.59
CA ARG A 249 19.29 0.04 -5.77
C ARG A 249 19.42 -0.52 -4.35
N LEU A 250 18.66 -1.58 -4.02
CA LEU A 250 18.64 -2.19 -2.69
C LEU A 250 20.06 -2.62 -2.20
N PRO A 251 20.97 -3.12 -3.07
CA PRO A 251 22.34 -3.41 -2.66
C PRO A 251 23.11 -2.22 -2.07
N GLU A 252 22.72 -0.98 -2.39
CA GLU A 252 23.36 0.24 -1.88
C GLU A 252 22.90 0.58 -0.46
N PHE A 253 21.76 0.06 -0.05
CA PHE A 253 21.12 0.40 1.21
C PHE A 253 21.00 -0.79 2.17
N GLU A 254 20.50 -1.93 1.69
CA GLU A 254 20.32 -3.17 2.44
C GLU A 254 20.93 -4.37 1.67
N PRO A 255 22.27 -4.46 1.55
CA PRO A 255 22.93 -5.51 0.78
C PRO A 255 22.59 -6.92 1.27
N ASP A 256 22.48 -7.12 2.58
CA ASP A 256 22.15 -8.43 3.16
C ASP A 256 20.73 -8.86 2.82
N THR A 257 19.76 -7.94 2.91
CA THR A 257 18.37 -8.18 2.49
C THR A 257 18.31 -8.55 1.01
N TYR A 258 19.07 -7.84 0.17
CA TYR A 258 19.12 -8.13 -1.27
C TYR A 258 19.67 -9.53 -1.55
N ASN A 259 20.80 -9.92 -0.91
CA ASN A 259 21.42 -11.23 -1.09
C ASN A 259 20.49 -12.36 -0.66
N LYS A 260 19.87 -12.24 0.51
CA LYS A 260 18.90 -13.23 1.02
C LYS A 260 17.65 -13.33 0.11
N LEU A 261 17.19 -12.19 -0.42
CA LEU A 261 16.08 -12.15 -1.36
C LEU A 261 16.44 -12.86 -2.68
N MET A 262 17.66 -12.68 -3.19
CA MET A 262 18.16 -13.36 -4.39
C MET A 262 18.24 -14.88 -4.19
N ASP A 263 18.66 -15.32 -3.03
CA ASP A 263 18.74 -16.76 -2.68
C ASP A 263 17.34 -17.38 -2.57
N ARG A 264 16.38 -16.60 -2.10
CA ARG A 264 14.99 -17.03 -1.86
C ARG A 264 14.14 -17.08 -3.12
N ILE A 265 14.31 -16.11 -4.02
CA ILE A 265 13.43 -15.89 -5.17
C ILE A 265 14.23 -15.85 -6.46
N GLY A 266 14.09 -16.91 -7.25
CA GLY A 266 14.70 -16.98 -8.57
C GLY A 266 14.21 -15.86 -9.50
N GLY A 267 15.14 -15.19 -10.19
CA GLY A 267 14.82 -14.14 -11.15
C GLY A 267 14.95 -12.70 -10.64
N ILE A 268 15.13 -12.47 -9.34
CA ILE A 268 15.31 -11.13 -8.75
C ILE A 268 16.45 -10.36 -9.41
N HIS A 269 17.61 -11.00 -9.62
CA HIS A 269 18.78 -10.37 -10.27
C HIS A 269 18.47 -9.98 -11.71
N ILE A 270 17.66 -10.75 -12.42
CA ILE A 270 17.22 -10.43 -13.79
C ILE A 270 16.27 -9.22 -13.72
N ALA A 271 15.26 -9.26 -12.86
CA ALA A 271 14.36 -8.13 -12.65
C ALA A 271 15.12 -6.85 -12.24
N ALA A 272 16.06 -6.95 -11.29
CA ALA A 272 16.88 -5.83 -10.85
C ALA A 272 17.78 -5.29 -11.98
N ARG A 273 18.42 -6.17 -12.76
CA ARG A 273 19.29 -5.80 -13.87
C ARG A 273 18.54 -5.07 -14.98
N TYR A 274 17.34 -5.53 -15.31
CA TYR A 274 16.56 -5.04 -16.44
C TYR A 274 15.48 -4.02 -16.06
N ALA A 275 15.21 -3.81 -14.78
CA ALA A 275 14.23 -2.83 -14.32
C ALA A 275 14.54 -1.37 -14.73
N LYS A 276 15.81 -1.07 -15.06
CA LYS A 276 16.21 0.23 -15.65
C LYS A 276 15.93 0.32 -17.15
N GLN A 277 15.65 -0.81 -17.81
CA GLN A 277 15.34 -0.82 -19.24
C GLN A 277 13.84 -0.62 -19.41
N ASP A 278 13.45 0.58 -19.84
CA ASP A 278 12.07 0.95 -20.18
C ASP A 278 11.35 -0.06 -21.11
N THR A 279 12.12 -0.91 -21.78
CA THR A 279 11.62 -1.90 -22.75
C THR A 279 10.97 -3.13 -22.14
N ILE A 280 11.29 -3.49 -20.89
CA ILE A 280 10.77 -4.71 -20.26
C ILE A 280 9.51 -4.44 -19.44
N TYR A 281 9.50 -3.36 -18.67
CA TYR A 281 8.40 -3.05 -17.75
C TYR A 281 7.65 -1.77 -18.09
N ASN A 282 8.18 -0.95 -18.97
CA ASN A 282 7.56 0.29 -19.41
C ASN A 282 7.65 0.43 -20.93
N VAL A 283 6.85 -0.36 -21.61
CA VAL A 283 6.77 -0.34 -23.08
C VAL A 283 6.29 1.05 -23.52
N LYS A 284 7.23 1.95 -23.81
CA LYS A 284 6.93 3.30 -24.28
C LYS A 284 6.51 3.28 -25.73
N GLU A 285 7.13 2.42 -26.52
CA GLU A 285 6.92 2.30 -27.97
C GLU A 285 6.42 0.90 -28.33
N LEU A 286 5.60 0.84 -29.38
CA LEU A 286 5.13 -0.43 -29.91
C LEU A 286 6.32 -1.20 -30.50
N PRO A 287 6.54 -2.48 -30.17
CA PRO A 287 7.61 -3.26 -30.77
C PRO A 287 7.48 -3.31 -32.31
N LYS A 288 8.57 -3.12 -33.03
CA LYS A 288 8.62 -2.94 -34.51
C LYS A 288 7.89 -4.01 -35.33
N ARG A 289 7.69 -5.19 -34.77
CA ARG A 289 7.01 -6.33 -35.38
C ARG A 289 5.48 -6.22 -35.39
N PHE A 290 4.90 -5.32 -34.60
CA PHE A 290 3.45 -5.14 -34.48
C PHE A 290 3.01 -3.78 -35.04
N LYS A 291 1.81 -3.73 -35.60
CA LYS A 291 1.25 -2.50 -36.18
C LYS A 291 0.39 -1.72 -35.18
N THR A 292 -0.23 -2.40 -34.20
CA THR A 292 -1.11 -1.83 -33.21
C THR A 292 -0.85 -2.40 -31.81
N TRP A 293 -1.23 -1.67 -30.77
CA TRP A 293 -1.17 -2.17 -29.41
C TRP A 293 -2.14 -3.33 -29.17
N LEU A 294 -3.26 -3.36 -29.90
CA LEU A 294 -4.21 -4.47 -29.88
C LEU A 294 -3.55 -5.78 -30.37
N GLU A 295 -2.83 -5.71 -31.49
CA GLU A 295 -2.12 -6.87 -32.06
C GLU A 295 -1.07 -7.39 -31.07
N TYR A 296 -0.28 -6.49 -30.48
CA TYR A 296 0.71 -6.87 -29.48
C TYR A 296 0.08 -7.45 -28.21
N ARG A 297 -1.02 -6.86 -27.71
CA ARG A 297 -1.77 -7.39 -26.57
C ARG A 297 -2.28 -8.80 -26.83
N ASN A 298 -2.84 -9.05 -28.00
CA ASN A 298 -3.35 -10.38 -28.38
C ASN A 298 -2.22 -11.41 -28.43
N PHE A 299 -1.08 -11.06 -29.01
CA PHE A 299 0.11 -11.91 -29.02
C PHE A 299 0.57 -12.24 -27.59
N LEU A 300 0.62 -11.26 -26.69
CA LEU A 300 0.99 -11.48 -25.30
C LEU A 300 0.00 -12.41 -24.59
N LEU A 301 -1.31 -12.27 -24.85
CA LEU A 301 -2.32 -13.16 -24.28
C LEU A 301 -2.19 -14.59 -24.81
N GLU A 302 -1.82 -14.78 -26.08
CA GLU A 302 -1.60 -16.11 -26.66
C GLU A 302 -0.41 -16.84 -26.04
N THR A 303 0.61 -16.10 -25.64
CA THR A 303 1.81 -16.64 -25.00
C THR A 303 1.67 -16.78 -23.48
N THR A 304 0.58 -16.30 -22.89
CA THR A 304 0.32 -16.38 -21.44
C THR A 304 -0.31 -17.74 -21.09
N PRO A 305 0.08 -18.39 -19.96
CA PRO A 305 -0.55 -19.61 -19.48
C PRO A 305 -2.08 -19.48 -19.33
N LEU A 306 -2.82 -20.58 -19.59
CA LEU A 306 -4.27 -20.55 -19.77
C LEU A 306 -5.02 -19.95 -18.57
N ASP A 307 -4.66 -20.32 -17.35
CA ASP A 307 -5.27 -19.83 -16.11
C ASP A 307 -5.13 -18.31 -15.94
N LYS A 308 -3.98 -17.75 -16.28
CA LYS A 308 -3.71 -16.31 -16.26
C LYS A 308 -4.37 -15.58 -17.41
N LYS A 309 -4.35 -16.18 -18.60
CA LYS A 309 -4.99 -15.66 -19.80
C LYS A 309 -6.47 -15.39 -19.57
N GLU A 310 -7.20 -16.34 -18.98
CA GLU A 310 -8.63 -16.19 -18.69
C GLU A 310 -8.91 -15.03 -17.72
N ARG A 311 -8.07 -14.85 -16.70
CA ARG A 311 -8.18 -13.74 -15.75
C ARG A 311 -7.99 -12.39 -16.42
N PHE A 312 -6.99 -12.25 -17.29
CA PHE A 312 -6.76 -11.04 -18.06
C PHE A 312 -7.92 -10.75 -19.03
N ILE A 313 -8.38 -11.75 -19.79
CA ILE A 313 -9.50 -11.60 -20.75
C ILE A 313 -10.75 -11.11 -20.02
N LYS A 314 -11.14 -11.75 -18.92
CA LYS A 314 -12.31 -11.36 -18.12
C LYS A 314 -12.24 -9.90 -17.65
N ARG A 315 -11.05 -9.46 -17.22
CA ARG A 315 -10.85 -8.07 -16.80
C ARG A 315 -10.89 -7.10 -17.97
N PHE A 316 -10.18 -7.42 -19.05
CA PHE A 316 -10.06 -6.52 -20.19
C PHE A 316 -11.39 -6.28 -20.91
N ALA A 317 -12.32 -7.25 -20.84
CA ALA A 317 -13.68 -7.10 -21.37
C ALA A 317 -14.47 -5.95 -20.74
N THR A 318 -14.10 -5.47 -19.54
CA THR A 318 -14.74 -4.33 -18.86
C THR A 318 -14.09 -2.98 -19.17
N GLN A 319 -13.01 -2.95 -19.95
CA GLN A 319 -12.22 -1.75 -20.23
C GLN A 319 -12.53 -1.19 -21.63
N PRO A 320 -12.36 0.14 -21.85
CA PRO A 320 -12.58 0.75 -23.16
C PRO A 320 -11.66 0.16 -24.25
N GLU A 321 -12.20 -0.01 -25.45
CA GLU A 321 -11.46 -0.45 -26.61
C GLU A 321 -10.71 0.70 -27.28
N GLU A 322 -9.54 1.05 -26.74
CA GLU A 322 -8.72 2.16 -27.18
C GLU A 322 -7.23 1.76 -27.22
N GLU A 323 -6.46 2.30 -28.14
CA GLU A 323 -5.01 2.05 -28.25
C GLU A 323 -4.24 2.32 -26.95
N ILE A 324 -4.60 3.38 -26.21
CA ILE A 324 -3.97 3.69 -24.94
C ILE A 324 -4.32 2.65 -23.85
N THR A 325 -5.53 2.11 -23.90
CA THR A 325 -5.99 1.02 -23.03
C THR A 325 -5.23 -0.26 -23.34
N TYR A 326 -5.12 -0.62 -24.62
CA TYR A 326 -4.36 -1.80 -25.05
C TYR A 326 -2.89 -1.72 -24.66
N LYS A 327 -2.27 -0.53 -24.76
CA LYS A 327 -0.92 -0.29 -24.26
C LYS A 327 -0.81 -0.58 -22.76
N GLY A 328 -1.77 -0.12 -21.97
CA GLY A 328 -1.84 -0.40 -20.52
C GLY A 328 -2.02 -1.88 -20.22
N GLN A 329 -2.87 -2.57 -20.99
CA GLN A 329 -3.08 -4.02 -20.89
C GLN A 329 -1.81 -4.81 -21.21
N CYS A 330 -1.06 -4.44 -22.24
CA CYS A 330 0.25 -5.02 -22.52
C CYS A 330 1.18 -4.92 -21.33
N LYS A 331 1.21 -3.74 -20.67
CA LYS A 331 2.01 -3.53 -19.49
C LYS A 331 1.57 -4.44 -18.33
N GLN A 332 0.27 -4.60 -18.10
CA GLN A 332 -0.26 -5.49 -17.06
C GLN A 332 0.12 -6.95 -17.31
N ILE A 333 0.04 -7.43 -18.58
CA ILE A 333 0.44 -8.79 -18.91
C ILE A 333 1.94 -9.00 -18.68
N LEU A 334 2.79 -8.09 -19.18
CA LEU A 334 4.24 -8.16 -19.00
C LEU A 334 4.70 -8.13 -17.56
N LEU A 335 3.97 -7.43 -16.69
CA LEU A 335 4.23 -7.35 -15.26
C LEU A 335 3.51 -8.44 -14.46
N ASN A 336 2.77 -9.33 -15.11
CA ASN A 336 1.91 -10.31 -14.47
C ASN A 336 0.94 -9.68 -13.45
N ASP A 337 0.47 -8.47 -13.72
CA ASP A 337 -0.43 -7.70 -12.84
C ASP A 337 -1.90 -8.09 -13.06
N TRP A 338 -2.22 -9.32 -12.76
CA TRP A 338 -3.58 -9.84 -12.86
C TRP A 338 -4.52 -9.33 -11.74
N GLU A 339 -4.00 -8.71 -10.69
CA GLU A 339 -4.76 -8.07 -9.61
C GLU A 339 -5.14 -6.61 -9.89
N ASN A 340 -4.61 -6.02 -10.99
CA ASN A 340 -4.85 -4.63 -11.39
C ASN A 340 -4.31 -3.59 -10.39
N ASN A 341 -3.13 -3.84 -9.85
CA ASN A 341 -2.42 -2.88 -8.99
C ASN A 341 -1.97 -1.64 -9.77
N ILE A 342 -1.71 -1.80 -11.08
CA ILE A 342 -1.40 -0.72 -12.01
C ILE A 342 -2.63 -0.46 -12.89
N PRO A 343 -3.44 0.56 -12.59
CA PRO A 343 -4.65 0.83 -13.36
C PRO A 343 -4.31 1.25 -14.80
N VAL A 344 -5.08 0.73 -15.74
CA VAL A 344 -4.99 1.11 -17.16
C VAL A 344 -5.52 2.54 -17.32
N VAL A 345 -4.75 3.37 -18.03
CA VAL A 345 -5.10 4.78 -18.29
C VAL A 345 -5.98 4.88 -19.52
N THR A 346 -7.07 5.64 -19.45
CA THR A 346 -7.99 5.91 -20.58
C THR A 346 -7.72 7.29 -21.19
N LYS A 347 -8.19 7.52 -22.44
CA LYS A 347 -8.10 8.85 -23.08
C LYS A 347 -8.73 9.95 -22.23
N THR A 348 -9.86 9.68 -21.64
CA THR A 348 -10.56 10.62 -20.75
C THR A 348 -9.70 11.03 -19.55
N GLU A 349 -8.99 10.06 -18.97
CA GLU A 349 -8.10 10.31 -17.83
C GLU A 349 -6.84 11.09 -18.24
N VAL A 350 -6.27 10.80 -19.42
CA VAL A 350 -5.16 11.59 -19.99
C VAL A 350 -5.57 13.04 -20.22
N LYS A 351 -6.74 13.28 -20.81
CA LYS A 351 -7.28 14.62 -21.04
C LYS A 351 -7.43 15.37 -19.73
N ARG A 352 -8.03 14.73 -18.72
CA ARG A 352 -8.21 15.30 -17.37
C ARG A 352 -6.88 15.66 -16.69
N ARG A 353 -5.86 14.79 -16.82
CA ARG A 353 -4.50 15.06 -16.26
C ARG A 353 -3.84 16.26 -16.96
N LYS A 354 -3.95 16.37 -18.29
CA LYS A 354 -3.45 17.51 -19.06
C LYS A 354 -4.14 18.83 -18.66
N GLU A 355 -5.46 18.82 -18.51
CA GLU A 355 -6.23 19.99 -18.07
C GLU A 355 -5.85 20.41 -16.64
N LYS A 356 -5.69 19.44 -15.73
CA LYS A 356 -5.22 19.73 -14.36
C LYS A 356 -3.83 20.35 -14.36
N LYS A 357 -2.88 19.78 -15.14
CA LYS A 357 -1.52 20.31 -15.27
C LYS A 357 -1.52 21.75 -15.84
N LYS A 358 -2.34 22.01 -16.86
CA LYS A 358 -2.49 23.34 -17.44
C LYS A 358 -3.01 24.35 -16.40
N LYS A 359 -4.08 24.02 -15.67
CA LYS A 359 -4.62 24.88 -14.60
C LYS A 359 -3.63 25.12 -13.47
N THR A 360 -2.81 24.13 -13.12
CA THR A 360 -1.76 24.30 -12.13
C THR A 360 -0.67 25.25 -12.62
N LEU A 361 -0.24 25.10 -13.89
CA LEU A 361 0.75 26.00 -14.50
C LEU A 361 0.22 27.44 -14.62
N GLU A 362 -1.04 27.63 -14.94
CA GLU A 362 -1.68 28.95 -14.98
C GLU A 362 -1.68 29.60 -13.59
N LYS A 363 -2.07 28.85 -12.55
CA LYS A 363 -1.96 29.33 -11.16
C LYS A 363 -0.55 29.73 -10.75
N TRP A 364 0.46 28.97 -11.14
CA TRP A 364 1.85 29.30 -10.83
C TRP A 364 2.33 30.56 -11.55
N LYS A 365 1.86 30.81 -12.79
CA LYS A 365 2.15 32.05 -13.53
C LYS A 365 1.50 33.28 -12.93
N GLU A 366 0.38 33.14 -12.21
CA GLU A 366 -0.27 34.25 -11.51
C GLU A 366 0.41 34.58 -10.16
N ILE A 367 1.21 33.68 -9.63
CA ILE A 367 1.92 33.83 -8.33
C ILE A 367 3.37 34.32 -8.54
N LEU A 368 3.96 34.06 -9.72
CA LEU A 368 5.30 34.51 -10.12
C LEU A 368 5.23 35.85 -10.89
#